data_e87812ec00e6759de7cb849882e03c92
#
_entry.id   e87812ec00e6759de7cb849882e03c92
#
_cell.length_a   1.000
_cell.length_b   1.000
_cell.length_c   1.000
_cell.angle_alpha   90.00
_cell.angle_beta   90.00
_cell.angle_gamma   90.00
#
_symmetry.space_group_name_H-M   'P 1'
#
loop_
_entity.id
_entity.type
_entity.pdbx_description
1 polymer ?
#
loop_
_entity_poly.entity_id
_entity_poly.type
_entity_poly.pdbx_seq_one_letter_code
_entity_poly.pdbx_strand_id
1 'polypeptide(L)'
;RVGRGIGSGLGKTAGRGHKGSFARAGKGKIKAGFEGGQMPMQRRLPKIGFRSKMSKDTAEVLLYQLDKLEGTIDLEVLRAAKLVPPGVKKVKVVKKGELSKKLVLKGILATVGARAAIEAAGGSIEE
;
A
#
# COMPACT_ATOMS: atom_id res chain seq x y z
N ARG A 1 28.85 15.26 20.64
CA ARG A 1 28.29 15.85 21.89
C ARG A 1 27.72 17.22 21.59
N VAL A 2 26.49 17.49 22.02
CA VAL A 2 25.82 18.79 21.84
C VAL A 2 25.86 19.63 23.13
N GLY A 3 25.69 20.95 23.00
CA GLY A 3 25.68 21.85 24.14
C GLY A 3 27.04 22.01 24.81
N ARG A 4 28.15 21.99 24.05
CA ARG A 4 29.53 22.10 24.56
C ARG A 4 30.30 23.24 23.90
N GLY A 5 29.69 24.40 23.87
CA GLY A 5 30.31 25.65 23.42
C GLY A 5 29.87 26.10 22.04
N ILE A 6 30.04 27.37 21.77
CA ILE A 6 29.57 28.05 20.56
C ILE A 6 30.32 27.56 19.32
N GLY A 7 31.61 27.31 19.46
CA GLY A 7 32.46 26.88 18.34
C GLY A 7 32.10 25.52 17.74
N SER A 8 31.32 24.70 18.48
CA SER A 8 30.85 23.39 17.95
C SER A 8 29.68 23.50 16.97
N GLY A 9 29.07 24.68 16.79
CA GLY A 9 27.84 24.87 16.04
C GLY A 9 26.57 24.33 16.72
N LEU A 10 26.71 23.45 17.72
CA LEU A 10 25.62 22.86 18.49
C LEU A 10 25.66 23.26 19.97
N GLY A 11 26.21 24.44 20.26
CA GLY A 11 26.21 25.03 21.59
C GLY A 11 24.84 25.55 22.01
N LYS A 12 24.78 26.21 23.19
CA LYS A 12 23.60 26.86 23.75
C LYS A 12 22.38 25.95 23.86
N THR A 13 21.53 25.88 22.84
CA THR A 13 20.28 25.10 22.83
C THR A 13 20.45 23.66 22.39
N ALA A 14 21.64 23.24 21.96
CA ALA A 14 21.95 21.90 21.53
C ALA A 14 21.01 21.36 20.40
N GLY A 15 20.57 22.24 19.49
CA GLY A 15 19.65 21.91 18.41
C GLY A 15 18.20 21.72 18.83
N ARG A 16 17.84 22.01 20.09
CA ARG A 16 16.47 21.84 20.59
C ARG A 16 15.56 23.06 20.41
N GLY A 17 16.14 24.19 20.01
CA GLY A 17 15.43 25.46 19.94
C GLY A 17 15.09 26.04 21.31
N HIS A 18 14.12 26.94 21.35
CA HIS A 18 13.69 27.64 22.57
C HIS A 18 12.29 27.20 22.99
N LYS A 19 12.04 27.01 24.31
CA LYS A 19 10.75 26.62 24.88
C LYS A 19 10.22 25.27 24.34
N GLY A 20 8.99 24.91 24.67
CA GLY A 20 8.35 23.66 24.26
C GLY A 20 8.79 22.43 25.06
N SER A 21 8.00 21.37 25.02
CA SER A 21 8.23 20.14 25.79
C SER A 21 9.46 19.38 25.33
N PHE A 22 9.82 19.45 24.06
CA PHE A 22 11.01 18.77 23.52
C PHE A 22 12.34 19.42 23.97
N ALA A 23 12.32 20.69 24.40
CA ALA A 23 13.50 21.39 24.86
C ALA A 23 13.79 21.16 26.35
N ARG A 24 12.84 20.65 27.14
CA ARG A 24 12.98 20.43 28.58
C ARG A 24 13.76 19.14 28.89
N ALA A 25 14.33 19.08 30.11
CA ALA A 25 14.92 17.86 30.64
C ALA A 25 13.82 16.80 30.87
N GLY A 26 14.18 15.51 30.80
CA GLY A 26 13.23 14.42 31.03
C GLY A 26 12.05 14.37 30.06
N LYS A 27 12.20 14.98 28.89
CA LYS A 27 11.11 15.07 27.90
C LYS A 27 10.56 13.72 27.52
N GLY A 28 9.24 13.54 27.70
CA GLY A 28 8.50 12.46 27.07
C GLY A 28 8.34 12.70 25.57
N LYS A 29 8.16 11.62 24.82
CA LYS A 29 7.75 11.74 23.42
C LYS A 29 6.29 12.17 23.37
N ILE A 30 6.02 13.31 22.76
CA ILE A 30 4.65 13.69 22.43
C ILE A 30 4.12 12.68 21.42
N LYS A 31 2.92 12.14 21.67
CA LYS A 31 2.28 11.21 20.75
C LYS A 31 2.07 11.86 19.38
N ALA A 32 2.31 11.12 18.32
CA ALA A 32 2.03 11.58 16.97
C ALA A 32 0.55 12.00 16.86
N GLY A 33 0.28 13.15 16.23
CA GLY A 33 -1.06 13.70 16.10
C GLY A 33 -1.60 14.43 17.34
N PHE A 34 -0.76 14.72 18.36
CA PHE A 34 -1.15 15.59 19.46
C PHE A 34 -1.17 17.05 19.00
N GLU A 35 -2.30 17.70 19.18
CA GLU A 35 -2.58 19.06 18.70
C GLU A 35 -2.66 20.09 19.86
N GLY A 36 -1.83 19.94 20.88
CA GLY A 36 -1.75 20.90 21.99
C GLY A 36 -2.97 20.95 22.91
N GLY A 37 -3.81 19.91 22.92
CA GLY A 37 -5.06 19.84 23.68
C GLY A 37 -6.31 20.06 22.84
N GLN A 38 -6.18 20.56 21.60
CA GLN A 38 -7.27 20.56 20.63
C GLN A 38 -7.62 19.12 20.25
N MET A 39 -8.90 18.85 20.00
CA MET A 39 -9.34 17.51 19.60
C MET A 39 -8.59 17.04 18.33
N PRO A 40 -7.87 15.92 18.36
CA PRO A 40 -7.11 15.44 17.21
C PRO A 40 -7.97 15.25 15.96
N MET A 41 -7.42 15.50 14.79
CA MET A 41 -8.13 15.43 13.50
C MET A 41 -8.88 14.11 13.31
N GLN A 42 -8.28 12.99 13.69
CA GLN A 42 -8.92 11.66 13.62
C GLN A 42 -10.21 11.53 14.42
N ARG A 43 -10.42 12.37 15.45
CA ARG A 43 -11.63 12.41 16.26
C ARG A 43 -12.60 13.51 15.83
N ARG A 44 -12.10 14.56 15.16
CA ARG A 44 -12.93 15.64 14.61
C ARG A 44 -13.65 15.20 13.35
N LEU A 45 -13.02 14.35 12.54
CA LEU A 45 -13.63 13.84 11.32
C LEU A 45 -14.67 12.77 11.63
N PRO A 46 -15.87 12.85 11.03
CA PRO A 46 -16.89 11.82 11.20
C PRO A 46 -16.42 10.50 10.60
N LYS A 47 -16.82 9.39 11.21
CA LYS A 47 -16.63 8.06 10.63
C LYS A 47 -17.59 7.87 9.47
N ILE A 48 -17.09 7.49 8.32
CA ILE A 48 -17.89 7.36 7.10
C ILE A 48 -17.79 5.90 6.60
N GLY A 49 -18.95 5.35 6.22
CA GLY A 49 -19.08 4.08 5.52
C GLY A 49 -18.82 2.84 6.36
N PHE A 50 -18.95 1.71 5.68
CA PHE A 50 -18.71 0.38 6.22
C PHE A 50 -17.56 -0.29 5.48
N ARG A 51 -16.75 -1.08 6.18
CA ARG A 51 -15.72 -1.91 5.56
C ARG A 51 -16.18 -3.35 5.54
N SER A 52 -16.42 -3.88 4.35
CA SER A 52 -16.71 -5.30 4.16
C SER A 52 -15.51 -6.15 4.56
N LYS A 53 -15.76 -7.21 5.33
CA LYS A 53 -14.72 -8.22 5.66
C LYS A 53 -14.23 -8.93 4.39
N MET A 54 -15.12 -9.14 3.43
CA MET A 54 -14.82 -9.84 2.17
C MET A 54 -13.86 -9.06 1.26
N SER A 55 -13.77 -7.72 1.41
CA SER A 55 -12.85 -6.91 0.62
C SER A 55 -11.37 -7.22 0.91
N LYS A 56 -11.06 -7.82 2.06
CA LYS A 56 -9.70 -8.25 2.39
C LYS A 56 -9.30 -9.55 1.70
N ASP A 57 -10.29 -10.38 1.37
CA ASP A 57 -10.08 -11.69 0.76
C ASP A 57 -10.02 -11.61 -0.76
N THR A 58 -10.35 -10.45 -1.36
CA THR A 58 -10.38 -10.26 -2.81
C THR A 58 -9.42 -9.17 -3.22
N ALA A 59 -8.63 -9.42 -4.27
CA ALA A 59 -7.75 -8.41 -4.88
C ALA A 59 -8.05 -8.24 -6.36
N GLU A 60 -7.75 -7.05 -6.87
CA GLU A 60 -7.81 -6.73 -8.28
C GLU A 60 -6.41 -6.68 -8.87
N VAL A 61 -6.25 -7.24 -10.07
CA VAL A 61 -5.01 -7.18 -10.85
C VAL A 61 -5.34 -6.63 -12.23
N LEU A 62 -4.50 -5.75 -12.73
CA LEU A 62 -4.70 -5.07 -14.00
C LEU A 62 -3.93 -5.77 -15.13
N LEU A 63 -4.45 -5.77 -16.36
CA LEU A 63 -3.84 -6.47 -17.51
C LEU A 63 -2.36 -6.08 -17.73
N TYR A 64 -2.02 -4.79 -17.69
CA TYR A 64 -0.63 -4.36 -17.87
C TYR A 64 0.34 -4.89 -16.79
N GLN A 65 -0.17 -5.30 -15.61
CA GLN A 65 0.65 -5.91 -14.56
C GLN A 65 0.96 -7.36 -14.90
N LEU A 66 0.02 -8.06 -15.55
CA LEU A 66 0.20 -9.44 -16.00
C LEU A 66 1.19 -9.53 -17.16
N ASP A 67 1.31 -8.50 -17.98
CA ASP A 67 2.25 -8.45 -19.10
C ASP A 67 3.73 -8.60 -18.67
N LYS A 68 4.01 -8.35 -17.38
CA LYS A 68 5.34 -8.57 -16.77
C LYS A 68 5.62 -10.02 -16.42
N LEU A 69 4.61 -10.87 -16.46
CA LEU A 69 4.69 -12.29 -16.13
C LEU A 69 4.67 -13.14 -17.40
N GLU A 70 5.04 -14.41 -17.28
CA GLU A 70 5.09 -15.34 -18.41
C GLU A 70 4.54 -16.72 -18.01
N GLY A 71 3.90 -17.39 -18.95
CA GLY A 71 3.42 -18.76 -18.78
C GLY A 71 2.09 -18.88 -18.04
N THR A 72 2.00 -19.85 -17.14
CA THR A 72 0.80 -20.13 -16.35
C THR A 72 0.82 -19.26 -15.08
N ILE A 73 -0.27 -18.56 -14.85
CA ILE A 73 -0.41 -17.62 -13.73
C ILE A 73 -1.46 -18.16 -12.76
N ASP A 74 -0.98 -18.58 -11.61
CA ASP A 74 -1.76 -18.98 -10.45
C ASP A 74 -1.71 -17.92 -9.36
N LEU A 75 -2.53 -18.07 -8.31
CA LEU A 75 -2.53 -17.18 -7.16
C LEU A 75 -1.14 -17.09 -6.48
N GLU A 76 -0.38 -18.18 -6.48
CA GLU A 76 0.96 -18.25 -5.88
C GLU A 76 1.98 -17.42 -6.69
N VAL A 77 1.91 -17.49 -8.01
CA VAL A 77 2.74 -16.67 -8.90
C VAL A 77 2.48 -15.18 -8.70
N LEU A 78 1.20 -14.79 -8.54
CA LEU A 78 0.83 -13.40 -8.26
C LEU A 78 1.32 -12.91 -6.90
N ARG A 79 1.34 -13.79 -5.90
CA ARG A 79 1.92 -13.47 -4.57
C ARG A 79 3.44 -13.35 -4.63
N ALA A 80 4.12 -14.26 -5.33
CA ALA A 80 5.57 -14.21 -5.53
C ALA A 80 6.01 -12.93 -6.25
N ALA A 81 5.23 -12.52 -7.25
CA ALA A 81 5.42 -11.26 -7.97
C ALA A 81 5.02 -10.01 -7.17
N LYS A 82 4.52 -10.16 -5.92
CA LYS A 82 4.04 -9.08 -5.05
C LYS A 82 2.93 -8.20 -5.65
N LEU A 83 2.17 -8.73 -6.61
CA LEU A 83 1.02 -8.05 -7.20
C LEU A 83 -0.21 -8.17 -6.31
N VAL A 84 -0.25 -9.20 -5.45
CA VAL A 84 -1.36 -9.50 -4.56
C VAL A 84 -0.85 -9.73 -3.14
N PRO A 85 -1.51 -9.17 -2.11
CA PRO A 85 -1.18 -9.43 -0.71
C PRO A 85 -1.29 -10.92 -0.33
N PRO A 86 -0.50 -11.42 0.63
CA PRO A 86 -0.46 -12.85 0.98
C PRO A 86 -1.77 -13.40 1.56
N GLY A 87 -2.62 -12.55 2.14
CA GLY A 87 -3.90 -12.95 2.75
C GLY A 87 -5.07 -13.06 1.77
N VAL A 88 -4.89 -12.72 0.50
CA VAL A 88 -5.96 -12.74 -0.50
C VAL A 88 -6.26 -14.16 -0.95
N LYS A 89 -7.54 -14.49 -1.05
CA LYS A 89 -8.05 -15.81 -1.47
C LYS A 89 -8.59 -15.82 -2.90
N LYS A 90 -9.06 -14.67 -3.40
CA LYS A 90 -9.68 -14.55 -4.72
C LYS A 90 -9.06 -13.36 -5.45
N VAL A 91 -8.77 -13.55 -6.72
CA VAL A 91 -8.23 -12.50 -7.58
C VAL A 91 -9.15 -12.32 -8.78
N LYS A 92 -9.36 -11.06 -9.16
CA LYS A 92 -10.12 -10.69 -10.35
C LYS A 92 -9.28 -9.80 -11.25
N VAL A 93 -9.14 -10.21 -12.51
CA VAL A 93 -8.44 -9.42 -13.53
C VAL A 93 -9.38 -8.39 -14.13
N VAL A 94 -8.92 -7.14 -14.20
CA VAL A 94 -9.66 -6.01 -14.77
C VAL A 94 -8.94 -5.49 -16.00
N LYS A 95 -9.71 -5.17 -17.06
CA LYS A 95 -9.17 -4.60 -18.28
C LYS A 95 -8.65 -3.19 -18.03
N LYS A 96 -7.32 -3.06 -17.96
CA LYS A 96 -6.61 -1.78 -17.98
C LYS A 96 -5.24 -1.99 -18.61
N GLY A 97 -4.96 -1.22 -19.66
CA GLY A 97 -3.77 -1.40 -20.48
C GLY A 97 -3.94 -2.51 -21.52
N GLU A 98 -2.85 -2.81 -22.20
CA GLU A 98 -2.79 -3.84 -23.24
C GLU A 98 -2.01 -5.05 -22.73
N LEU A 99 -2.31 -6.20 -23.30
CA LEU A 99 -1.61 -7.46 -23.04
C LEU A 99 -0.98 -7.92 -24.35
N SER A 100 0.36 -8.01 -24.35
CA SER A 100 1.12 -8.41 -25.53
C SER A 100 1.48 -9.89 -25.51
N LYS A 101 1.45 -10.52 -24.32
CA LYS A 101 1.92 -11.89 -24.11
C LYS A 101 0.75 -12.87 -24.00
N LYS A 102 1.02 -14.08 -24.46
CA LYS A 102 0.10 -15.21 -24.27
C LYS A 102 0.23 -15.75 -22.86
N LEU A 103 -0.87 -15.73 -22.10
CA LEU A 103 -0.91 -16.15 -20.70
C LEU A 103 -2.04 -17.15 -20.46
N VAL A 104 -1.82 -18.08 -19.56
CA VAL A 104 -2.83 -19.01 -19.07
C VAL A 104 -3.14 -18.68 -17.62
N LEU A 105 -4.37 -18.32 -17.32
CA LEU A 105 -4.82 -18.01 -15.96
C LEU A 105 -5.49 -19.23 -15.34
N LYS A 106 -5.06 -19.66 -14.14
CA LYS A 106 -5.66 -20.77 -13.38
C LYS A 106 -6.28 -20.29 -12.07
N GLY A 107 -7.58 -20.59 -11.90
CA GLY A 107 -8.30 -20.23 -10.67
C GLY A 107 -8.44 -18.72 -10.44
N ILE A 108 -8.33 -17.90 -11.49
CA ILE A 108 -8.37 -16.43 -11.42
C ILE A 108 -9.57 -15.94 -12.23
N LEU A 109 -10.43 -15.16 -11.60
CA LEU A 109 -11.59 -14.56 -12.25
C LEU A 109 -11.18 -13.42 -13.16
N ALA A 110 -11.88 -13.22 -14.26
CA ALA A 110 -11.68 -12.09 -15.17
C ALA A 110 -12.99 -11.36 -15.45
N THR A 111 -12.92 -10.05 -15.66
CA THR A 111 -14.05 -9.28 -16.19
C THR A 111 -14.25 -9.64 -17.67
N VAL A 112 -15.46 -9.44 -18.19
CA VAL A 112 -15.80 -9.73 -19.60
C VAL A 112 -14.79 -9.07 -20.56
N GLY A 113 -14.46 -7.80 -20.32
CA GLY A 113 -13.49 -7.10 -21.17
C GLY A 113 -12.05 -7.59 -21.01
N ALA A 114 -11.66 -8.10 -19.82
CA ALA A 114 -10.34 -8.68 -19.62
C ALA A 114 -10.25 -10.07 -20.28
N ARG A 115 -11.32 -10.88 -20.19
CA ARG A 115 -11.41 -12.18 -20.86
C ARG A 115 -11.22 -12.03 -22.37
N ALA A 116 -11.99 -11.15 -23.00
CA ALA A 116 -11.84 -10.88 -24.44
C ALA A 116 -10.43 -10.42 -24.84
N ALA A 117 -9.76 -9.62 -24.00
CA ALA A 117 -8.40 -9.17 -24.29
C ALA A 117 -7.36 -10.29 -24.13
N ILE A 118 -7.52 -11.18 -23.15
CA ILE A 118 -6.65 -12.35 -22.94
C ILE A 118 -6.81 -13.35 -24.07
N GLU A 119 -8.04 -13.64 -24.49
CA GLU A 119 -8.34 -14.53 -25.62
C GLU A 119 -7.81 -13.96 -26.95
N ALA A 120 -7.95 -12.63 -27.18
CA ALA A 120 -7.37 -11.93 -28.33
C ALA A 120 -5.84 -12.03 -28.39
N ALA A 121 -5.18 -12.03 -27.23
CA ALA A 121 -3.73 -12.26 -27.11
C ALA A 121 -3.34 -13.75 -27.22
N GLY A 122 -4.31 -14.66 -27.43
CA GLY A 122 -4.09 -16.10 -27.55
C GLY A 122 -3.92 -16.83 -26.21
N GLY A 123 -4.30 -16.20 -25.10
CA GLY A 123 -4.32 -16.81 -23.78
C GLY A 123 -5.58 -17.61 -23.49
N SER A 124 -5.61 -18.33 -22.37
CA SER A 124 -6.78 -19.07 -21.88
C SER A 124 -7.03 -18.83 -20.40
N ILE A 125 -8.28 -19.02 -19.97
CA ILE A 125 -8.69 -18.88 -18.57
C ILE A 125 -9.34 -20.19 -18.14
N GLU A 126 -8.71 -20.85 -17.18
CA GLU A 126 -9.20 -22.06 -16.50
C GLU A 126 -9.77 -21.64 -15.14
N GLU A 127 -11.08 -21.76 -14.98
CA GLU A 127 -11.81 -21.43 -13.74
C GLU A 127 -11.73 -22.55 -12.71
#